data_01a14df4af91d29555a91b5d8521c402
#
_entry.id   01a14df4af91d29555a91b5d8521c402
#
_cell.length_a   1.000
_cell.length_b   1.000
_cell.length_c   1.000
_cell.angle_alpha   90.00
_cell.angle_beta   90.00
_cell.angle_gamma   90.00
#
_symmetry.space_group_name_H-M   'P 1'
#
loop_
_entity.id
_entity.type
_entity.pdbx_description
1 polymer ?
#
loop_
_entity_poly.entity_id
_entity_poly.type
_entity_poly.pdbx_seq_one_letter_code
_entity_poly.pdbx_strand_id
1 'polypeptide(L)'
;MGFYDRYILPPLLNKVMGAKPIEHQRRKVVPEASGTVLEIGMGAGHNLPFYDKSRVSRLIGLEPHPKMRERAAARAKEAGIGVEFTGLKAEDIDLPPASIDTVVVTYTFCTIPDVPKAMSAIARVMKPEATMLFCEHGLAPDEKTAKWQRRIEPVWKRIAGGCHLCRPVDRMLTDGGFRIERMETMYLPGTPRFAGFNSWGKAVKAA
;
A
#
# COMPACT_ATOMS: atom_id res chain seq x y z
N MET A 1 -5.54 -20.36 -9.07
CA MET A 1 -6.30 -19.11 -9.23
C MET A 1 -7.60 -19.43 -9.98
N GLY A 2 -8.75 -19.12 -9.36
CA GLY A 2 -10.06 -19.35 -9.98
C GLY A 2 -10.39 -18.33 -11.08
N PHE A 3 -11.46 -18.60 -11.83
CA PHE A 3 -11.98 -17.67 -12.85
C PHE A 3 -12.25 -16.26 -12.28
N TYR A 4 -12.80 -16.19 -11.06
CA TYR A 4 -13.05 -14.94 -10.34
C TYR A 4 -11.78 -14.12 -10.14
N ASP A 5 -10.71 -14.73 -9.59
CA ASP A 5 -9.44 -14.06 -9.31
C ASP A 5 -8.74 -13.56 -10.56
N ARG A 6 -8.97 -14.27 -11.68
CA ARG A 6 -8.27 -13.94 -12.94
C ARG A 6 -8.98 -12.86 -13.76
N TYR A 7 -10.32 -12.82 -13.74
CA TYR A 7 -11.09 -12.01 -14.69
C TYR A 7 -12.03 -10.99 -14.05
N ILE A 8 -12.57 -11.24 -12.86
CA ILE A 8 -13.57 -10.37 -12.20
C ILE A 8 -12.90 -9.46 -11.16
N LEU A 9 -12.12 -10.03 -10.27
CA LEU A 9 -11.53 -9.29 -9.16
C LEU A 9 -10.59 -8.14 -9.61
N PRO A 10 -9.64 -8.31 -10.58
CA PRO A 10 -8.74 -7.24 -10.94
C PRO A 10 -9.43 -5.98 -11.50
N PRO A 11 -10.41 -6.05 -12.43
CA PRO A 11 -11.12 -4.85 -12.86
C PRO A 11 -11.96 -4.21 -11.75
N LEU A 12 -12.56 -5.02 -10.87
CA LEU A 12 -13.32 -4.51 -9.73
C LEU A 12 -12.41 -3.75 -8.75
N LEU A 13 -11.30 -4.36 -8.35
CA LEU A 13 -10.30 -3.70 -7.49
C LEU A 13 -9.77 -2.41 -8.14
N ASN A 14 -9.44 -2.44 -9.43
CA ASN A 14 -8.98 -1.24 -10.12
C ASN A 14 -10.01 -0.12 -10.06
N LYS A 15 -11.31 -0.41 -10.22
CA LYS A 15 -12.38 0.59 -10.11
C LYS A 15 -12.51 1.13 -8.69
N VAL A 16 -12.53 0.25 -7.69
CA VAL A 16 -12.64 0.64 -6.27
C VAL A 16 -11.43 1.46 -5.85
N MET A 17 -10.22 1.00 -6.17
CA MET A 17 -8.97 1.69 -5.80
C MET A 17 -8.76 3.02 -6.52
N GLY A 18 -9.46 3.26 -7.62
CA GLY A 18 -9.50 4.56 -8.32
C GLY A 18 -10.65 5.48 -7.89
N ALA A 19 -11.44 5.11 -6.86
CA ALA A 19 -12.54 5.94 -6.40
C ALA A 19 -12.03 7.24 -5.72
N LYS A 20 -12.76 8.35 -5.92
CA LYS A 20 -12.40 9.68 -5.42
C LYS A 20 -12.02 9.75 -3.93
N PRO A 21 -12.73 9.07 -2.97
CA PRO A 21 -12.32 9.09 -1.57
C PRO A 21 -10.92 8.49 -1.35
N ILE A 22 -10.59 7.40 -2.05
CA ILE A 22 -9.29 6.71 -1.98
C ILE A 22 -8.21 7.56 -2.66
N GLU A 23 -8.51 8.13 -3.80
CA GLU A 23 -7.62 9.07 -4.50
C GLU A 23 -7.24 10.25 -3.58
N HIS A 24 -8.22 10.83 -2.89
CA HIS A 24 -7.96 11.91 -1.95
C HIS A 24 -7.00 11.52 -0.82
N GLN A 25 -7.07 10.29 -0.33
CA GLN A 25 -6.13 9.79 0.67
C GLN A 25 -4.70 9.67 0.11
N ARG A 26 -4.55 9.17 -1.11
CA ARG A 26 -3.23 9.06 -1.77
C ARG A 26 -2.55 10.42 -1.91
N ARG A 27 -3.32 11.47 -2.23
CA ARG A 27 -2.83 12.86 -2.32
C ARG A 27 -2.23 13.41 -1.03
N LYS A 28 -2.54 12.81 0.13
CA LYS A 28 -2.03 13.25 1.43
C LYS A 28 -0.62 12.74 1.72
N VAL A 29 -0.19 11.64 1.10
CA VAL A 29 1.07 10.98 1.42
C VAL A 29 2.01 10.88 0.21
N VAL A 30 1.52 10.53 -0.96
CA VAL A 30 2.37 10.25 -2.13
C VAL A 30 3.23 11.45 -2.55
N PRO A 31 2.76 12.72 -2.51
CA PRO A 31 3.57 13.88 -2.87
C PRO A 31 4.78 14.13 -1.95
N GLU A 32 4.80 13.52 -0.75
CA GLU A 32 5.94 13.64 0.17
C GLU A 32 7.13 12.74 -0.24
N ALA A 33 6.93 11.79 -1.15
CA ALA A 33 7.98 10.88 -1.60
C ALA A 33 9.12 11.61 -2.31
N SER A 34 10.36 11.19 -2.06
CA SER A 34 11.56 11.79 -2.64
C SER A 34 12.70 10.80 -2.78
N GLY A 35 13.69 11.15 -3.62
CA GLY A 35 14.88 10.33 -3.86
C GLY A 35 14.56 9.04 -4.64
N THR A 36 15.22 7.96 -4.29
CA THR A 36 14.91 6.61 -4.80
C THR A 36 13.73 6.05 -4.03
N VAL A 37 12.61 5.91 -4.72
CA VAL A 37 11.31 5.48 -4.15
C VAL A 37 11.04 4.02 -4.48
N LEU A 38 10.64 3.24 -3.49
CA LEU A 38 10.10 1.89 -3.66
C LEU A 38 8.60 1.91 -3.32
N GLU A 39 7.75 1.68 -4.31
CA GLU A 39 6.31 1.50 -4.09
C GLU A 39 5.97 0.03 -3.94
N ILE A 40 5.45 -0.35 -2.78
CA ILE A 40 5.03 -1.72 -2.47
C ILE A 40 3.58 -1.91 -2.90
N GLY A 41 3.34 -2.91 -3.77
CA GLY A 41 2.02 -3.20 -4.29
C GLY A 41 1.48 -2.07 -5.17
N MET A 42 2.25 -1.69 -6.18
CA MET A 42 1.88 -0.59 -7.10
C MET A 42 0.51 -0.78 -7.76
N GLY A 43 0.06 -2.03 -7.89
CA GLY A 43 -1.22 -2.35 -8.51
C GLY A 43 -1.30 -1.82 -9.95
N ALA A 44 -2.40 -1.15 -10.25
CA ALA A 44 -2.60 -0.51 -11.55
C ALA A 44 -1.99 0.92 -11.65
N GLY A 45 -1.14 1.33 -10.70
CA GLY A 45 -0.43 2.61 -10.77
C GLY A 45 -1.27 3.82 -10.35
N HIS A 46 -2.19 3.66 -9.40
CA HIS A 46 -3.05 4.76 -8.94
C HIS A 46 -2.32 5.89 -8.20
N ASN A 47 -1.09 5.64 -7.72
CA ASN A 47 -0.25 6.66 -7.09
C ASN A 47 0.51 7.54 -8.10
N LEU A 48 0.72 7.03 -9.31
CA LEU A 48 1.61 7.65 -10.30
C LEU A 48 1.32 9.13 -10.59
N PRO A 49 0.03 9.58 -10.68
CA PRO A 49 -0.27 10.99 -10.92
C PRO A 49 0.09 11.93 -9.76
N PHE A 50 0.43 11.40 -8.58
CA PHE A 50 0.65 12.19 -7.35
C PHE A 50 2.11 12.31 -6.96
N TYR A 51 3.02 11.58 -7.60
CA TYR A 51 4.45 11.77 -7.38
C TYR A 51 4.91 13.13 -7.90
N ASP A 52 5.66 13.84 -7.06
CA ASP A 52 6.37 15.05 -7.48
C ASP A 52 7.65 14.65 -8.22
N LYS A 53 7.64 14.82 -9.54
CA LYS A 53 8.76 14.44 -10.41
C LYS A 53 10.04 15.25 -10.16
N SER A 54 9.94 16.41 -9.53
CA SER A 54 11.11 17.20 -9.15
C SER A 54 11.83 16.62 -7.94
N ARG A 55 11.14 15.80 -7.14
CA ARG A 55 11.64 15.19 -5.90
C ARG A 55 12.00 13.71 -6.05
N VAL A 56 11.36 13.00 -6.96
CA VAL A 56 11.57 11.57 -7.20
C VAL A 56 12.64 11.39 -8.28
N SER A 57 13.80 10.90 -7.91
CA SER A 57 14.92 10.65 -8.84
C SER A 57 14.80 9.28 -9.53
N ARG A 58 14.22 8.29 -8.85
CA ARG A 58 14.02 6.94 -9.34
C ARG A 58 12.78 6.33 -8.69
N LEU A 59 11.92 5.69 -9.46
CA LEU A 59 10.73 5.00 -8.95
C LEU A 59 10.76 3.52 -9.31
N ILE A 60 10.76 2.68 -8.29
CA ILE A 60 10.71 1.21 -8.42
C ILE A 60 9.33 0.76 -7.96
N GLY A 61 8.61 0.08 -8.84
CA GLY A 61 7.27 -0.45 -8.58
C GLY A 61 7.28 -1.96 -8.33
N LEU A 62 6.90 -2.37 -7.13
CA LEU A 62 6.77 -3.77 -6.77
C LEU A 62 5.33 -4.22 -6.98
N GLU A 63 5.11 -5.12 -7.95
CA GLU A 63 3.77 -5.64 -8.26
C GLU A 63 3.88 -7.05 -8.86
N PRO A 64 3.45 -8.10 -8.15
CA PRO A 64 3.57 -9.48 -8.65
C PRO A 64 2.62 -9.81 -9.80
N HIS A 65 1.49 -9.09 -9.96
CA HIS A 65 0.48 -9.43 -10.96
C HIS A 65 0.78 -8.81 -12.34
N PRO A 66 1.09 -9.60 -13.41
CA PRO A 66 1.50 -9.06 -14.71
C PRO A 66 0.53 -8.04 -15.32
N LYS A 67 -0.78 -8.34 -15.32
CA LYS A 67 -1.80 -7.44 -15.87
C LYS A 67 -1.91 -6.11 -15.12
N MET A 68 -1.57 -6.09 -13.82
CA MET A 68 -1.54 -4.84 -13.06
C MET A 68 -0.31 -4.03 -13.45
N ARG A 69 0.85 -4.66 -13.63
CA ARG A 69 2.06 -3.98 -14.15
C ARG A 69 1.83 -3.36 -15.53
N GLU A 70 1.15 -4.08 -16.43
CA GLU A 70 0.80 -3.52 -17.77
C GLU A 70 -0.05 -2.24 -17.64
N ARG A 71 -1.04 -2.24 -16.75
CA ARG A 71 -1.87 -1.05 -16.48
C ARG A 71 -1.07 0.07 -15.83
N ALA A 72 -0.20 -0.26 -14.89
CA ALA A 72 0.67 0.71 -14.26
C ALA A 72 1.65 1.32 -15.28
N ALA A 73 2.21 0.52 -16.20
CA ALA A 73 3.08 1.01 -17.26
C ALA A 73 2.36 2.00 -18.20
N ALA A 74 1.11 1.72 -18.55
CA ALA A 74 0.31 2.65 -19.35
C ALA A 74 0.10 3.98 -18.59
N ARG A 75 -0.27 3.93 -17.30
CA ARG A 75 -0.43 5.13 -16.47
C ARG A 75 0.89 5.87 -16.22
N ALA A 76 2.00 5.16 -16.09
CA ALA A 76 3.32 5.77 -15.96
C ALA A 76 3.65 6.64 -17.18
N LYS A 77 3.35 6.12 -18.39
CA LYS A 77 3.50 6.87 -19.63
C LYS A 77 2.58 8.11 -19.66
N GLU A 78 1.32 7.97 -19.29
CA GLU A 78 0.36 9.07 -19.21
C GLU A 78 0.81 10.13 -18.18
N ALA A 79 1.29 9.69 -17.02
CA ALA A 79 1.81 10.58 -15.97
C ALA A 79 3.19 11.18 -16.32
N GLY A 80 3.88 10.68 -17.35
CA GLY A 80 5.23 11.12 -17.72
C GLY A 80 6.26 10.84 -16.62
N ILE A 81 6.17 9.69 -15.94
CA ILE A 81 7.11 9.25 -14.90
C ILE A 81 7.69 7.89 -15.26
N GLY A 82 9.01 7.75 -15.19
CA GLY A 82 9.69 6.48 -15.40
C GLY A 82 9.50 5.55 -14.21
N VAL A 83 9.15 4.28 -14.46
CA VAL A 83 9.01 3.25 -13.42
C VAL A 83 9.79 2.01 -13.80
N GLU A 84 10.60 1.53 -12.88
CA GLU A 84 11.25 0.22 -12.97
C GLU A 84 10.36 -0.81 -12.26
N PHE A 85 9.77 -1.72 -13.02
CA PHE A 85 8.89 -2.74 -12.46
C PHE A 85 9.64 -3.99 -12.04
N THR A 86 9.34 -4.48 -10.84
CA THR A 86 9.72 -5.82 -10.40
C THR A 86 8.48 -6.66 -10.12
N GLY A 87 8.51 -7.94 -10.51
CA GLY A 87 7.41 -8.88 -10.32
C GLY A 87 7.42 -9.60 -8.96
N LEU A 88 8.25 -9.14 -8.03
CA LEU A 88 8.43 -9.77 -6.74
C LEU A 88 7.31 -9.40 -5.76
N LYS A 89 7.16 -10.21 -4.73
CA LYS A 89 6.34 -9.91 -3.56
C LYS A 89 7.13 -9.08 -2.55
N ALA A 90 6.42 -8.41 -1.65
CA ALA A 90 7.06 -7.61 -0.58
C ALA A 90 7.96 -8.45 0.35
N GLU A 91 7.65 -9.73 0.50
CA GLU A 91 8.44 -10.68 1.29
C GLU A 91 9.77 -11.09 0.63
N ASP A 92 9.91 -10.84 -0.68
CA ASP A 92 11.02 -11.33 -1.51
C ASP A 92 11.72 -10.17 -2.25
N ILE A 93 11.78 -8.98 -1.65
CA ILE A 93 12.45 -7.80 -2.23
C ILE A 93 13.93 -8.11 -2.49
N ASP A 94 14.33 -8.02 -3.75
CA ASP A 94 15.71 -8.23 -4.20
C ASP A 94 16.32 -6.88 -4.67
N LEU A 95 16.59 -6.03 -3.69
CA LEU A 95 17.27 -4.75 -3.86
C LEU A 95 18.45 -4.66 -2.87
N PRO A 96 19.50 -3.91 -3.19
CA PRO A 96 20.62 -3.70 -2.28
C PRO A 96 20.17 -3.16 -0.92
N PRO A 97 20.80 -3.57 0.19
CA PRO A 97 20.57 -2.95 1.49
C PRO A 97 20.82 -1.44 1.45
N ALA A 98 20.06 -0.69 2.23
CA ALA A 98 20.22 0.75 2.38
C ALA A 98 20.29 1.53 1.04
N SER A 99 19.43 1.16 0.07
CA SER A 99 19.38 1.76 -1.27
C SER A 99 18.16 2.64 -1.51
N ILE A 100 17.16 2.61 -0.63
CA ILE A 100 15.86 3.28 -0.78
C ILE A 100 15.77 4.48 0.16
N ASP A 101 15.39 5.64 -0.38
CA ASP A 101 15.16 6.88 0.38
C ASP A 101 13.72 6.96 0.90
N THR A 102 12.75 6.52 0.10
CA THR A 102 11.33 6.51 0.49
C THR A 102 10.67 5.20 0.11
N VAL A 103 9.95 4.59 1.04
CA VAL A 103 9.01 3.50 0.75
C VAL A 103 7.60 4.07 0.75
N VAL A 104 6.82 3.73 -0.27
CA VAL A 104 5.39 4.09 -0.37
C VAL A 104 4.56 2.82 -0.33
N VAL A 105 3.60 2.76 0.60
CA VAL A 105 2.66 1.64 0.73
C VAL A 105 1.25 2.18 0.86
N THR A 106 0.38 1.84 -0.10
CA THR A 106 -1.00 2.29 -0.07
C THR A 106 -1.96 1.16 -0.38
N TYR A 107 -2.81 0.81 0.58
CA TYR A 107 -3.82 -0.24 0.47
C TYR A 107 -3.24 -1.60 0.05
N THR A 108 -2.07 -1.94 0.58
CA THR A 108 -1.31 -3.13 0.22
C THR A 108 -1.07 -4.06 1.40
N PHE A 109 -0.72 -3.53 2.56
CA PHE A 109 -0.44 -4.35 3.74
C PHE A 109 -1.60 -5.29 4.11
N CYS A 110 -2.83 -4.89 3.80
CA CYS A 110 -4.00 -5.74 4.05
C CYS A 110 -3.98 -7.07 3.28
N THR A 111 -3.24 -7.17 2.16
CA THR A 111 -3.19 -8.37 1.30
C THR A 111 -1.88 -9.13 1.39
N ILE A 112 -0.84 -8.60 2.03
CA ILE A 112 0.45 -9.28 2.18
C ILE A 112 0.28 -10.50 3.10
N PRO A 113 0.63 -11.72 2.66
CA PRO A 113 0.47 -12.92 3.50
C PRO A 113 1.32 -12.91 4.75
N ASP A 114 2.62 -12.63 4.61
CA ASP A 114 3.61 -12.61 5.71
C ASP A 114 4.11 -11.18 5.94
N VAL A 115 3.35 -10.42 6.73
CA VAL A 115 3.68 -9.02 7.05
C VAL A 115 5.01 -8.89 7.80
N PRO A 116 5.34 -9.71 8.81
CA PRO A 116 6.64 -9.64 9.47
C PRO A 116 7.82 -9.82 8.50
N LYS A 117 7.76 -10.79 7.60
CA LYS A 117 8.78 -11.01 6.58
C LYS A 117 8.90 -9.82 5.63
N ALA A 118 7.76 -9.29 5.17
CA ALA A 118 7.74 -8.11 4.31
C ALA A 118 8.33 -6.87 5.01
N MET A 119 7.98 -6.62 6.27
CA MET A 119 8.53 -5.50 7.06
C MET A 119 10.05 -5.62 7.22
N SER A 120 10.56 -6.82 7.50
CA SER A 120 12.01 -7.06 7.58
C SER A 120 12.71 -6.80 6.24
N ALA A 121 12.12 -7.25 5.12
CA ALA A 121 12.66 -7.02 3.79
C ALA A 121 12.64 -5.52 3.43
N ILE A 122 11.58 -4.80 3.78
CA ILE A 122 11.46 -3.34 3.60
C ILE A 122 12.52 -2.62 4.43
N ALA A 123 12.63 -2.93 5.73
CA ALA A 123 13.60 -2.30 6.61
C ALA A 123 15.05 -2.51 6.14
N ARG A 124 15.37 -3.68 5.58
CA ARG A 124 16.70 -3.99 5.03
C ARG A 124 17.09 -3.07 3.87
N VAL A 125 16.17 -2.77 2.98
CA VAL A 125 16.47 -1.95 1.78
C VAL A 125 16.39 -0.45 2.04
N MET A 126 15.73 -0.02 3.09
CA MET A 126 15.65 1.39 3.50
C MET A 126 17.00 1.89 4.05
N LYS A 127 17.42 3.08 3.64
CA LYS A 127 18.54 3.81 4.26
C LYS A 127 18.26 4.10 5.74
N PRO A 128 19.26 4.42 6.56
CA PRO A 128 19.04 4.76 7.98
C PRO A 128 18.00 5.86 8.18
N GLU A 129 18.07 6.94 7.39
CA GLU A 129 17.18 8.12 7.44
C GLU A 129 15.96 8.01 6.51
N ALA A 130 15.79 6.88 5.85
CA ALA A 130 14.67 6.68 4.93
C ALA A 130 13.31 6.71 5.64
N THR A 131 12.30 7.10 4.89
CA THR A 131 10.93 7.19 5.40
C THR A 131 10.00 6.21 4.72
N MET A 132 9.01 5.71 5.46
CA MET A 132 7.88 4.98 4.93
C MET A 132 6.64 5.86 4.96
N LEU A 133 6.06 6.14 3.81
CA LEU A 133 4.78 6.81 3.64
C LEU A 133 3.71 5.74 3.48
N PHE A 134 2.70 5.77 4.33
CA PHE A 134 1.66 4.76 4.32
C PHE A 134 0.27 5.36 4.27
N CYS A 135 -0.63 4.65 3.61
CA CYS A 135 -2.06 4.91 3.62
C CYS A 135 -2.81 3.59 3.49
N GLU A 136 -3.40 3.14 4.58
CA GLU A 136 -3.99 1.80 4.69
C GLU A 136 -5.37 1.84 5.33
N HIS A 137 -6.26 0.94 4.93
CA HIS A 137 -7.44 0.63 5.71
C HIS A 137 -7.09 -0.43 6.77
N GLY A 138 -7.86 -0.47 7.86
CA GLY A 138 -7.56 -1.42 8.91
C GLY A 138 -8.66 -1.57 9.95
N LEU A 139 -8.29 -2.14 11.10
CA LEU A 139 -9.18 -2.36 12.22
C LEU A 139 -9.76 -1.03 12.72
N ALA A 140 -11.07 -0.94 12.76
CA ALA A 140 -11.77 0.23 13.28
C ALA A 140 -11.58 0.39 14.79
N PRO A 141 -11.48 1.63 15.30
CA PRO A 141 -11.29 1.88 16.73
C PRO A 141 -12.57 1.65 17.55
N ASP A 142 -13.75 1.80 16.96
CA ASP A 142 -15.00 1.54 17.64
C ASP A 142 -15.34 0.05 17.68
N GLU A 143 -15.67 -0.45 18.87
CA GLU A 143 -15.86 -1.87 19.12
C GLU A 143 -16.99 -2.49 18.28
N LYS A 144 -18.06 -1.74 18.01
CA LYS A 144 -19.18 -2.22 17.19
C LYS A 144 -18.73 -2.54 15.77
N THR A 145 -17.99 -1.62 15.15
CA THR A 145 -17.44 -1.83 13.79
C THR A 145 -16.38 -2.92 13.80
N ALA A 146 -15.48 -2.93 14.78
CA ALA A 146 -14.44 -3.95 14.91
C ALA A 146 -15.01 -5.37 15.07
N LYS A 147 -16.08 -5.55 15.89
CA LYS A 147 -16.79 -6.83 15.99
C LYS A 147 -17.40 -7.26 14.66
N TRP A 148 -17.98 -6.32 13.92
CA TRP A 148 -18.53 -6.59 12.60
C TRP A 148 -17.42 -6.96 11.60
N GLN A 149 -16.31 -6.24 11.56
CA GLN A 149 -15.15 -6.56 10.73
C GLN A 149 -14.65 -7.99 10.98
N ARG A 150 -14.42 -8.38 12.24
CA ARG A 150 -13.98 -9.74 12.60
C ARG A 150 -14.96 -10.81 12.13
N ARG A 151 -16.27 -10.56 12.21
CA ARG A 151 -17.31 -11.50 11.79
C ARG A 151 -17.32 -11.73 10.29
N ILE A 152 -17.14 -10.68 9.48
CA ILE A 152 -17.19 -10.75 8.02
C ILE A 152 -15.85 -11.08 7.37
N GLU A 153 -14.73 -10.89 8.05
CA GLU A 153 -13.38 -11.07 7.51
C GLU A 153 -13.16 -12.42 6.80
N PRO A 154 -13.62 -13.58 7.30
CA PRO A 154 -13.40 -14.85 6.61
C PRO A 154 -14.01 -14.90 5.21
N VAL A 155 -15.18 -14.28 5.02
CA VAL A 155 -15.84 -14.16 3.72
C VAL A 155 -15.19 -13.09 2.88
N TRP A 156 -14.90 -11.93 3.49
CA TRP A 156 -14.26 -10.80 2.83
C TRP A 156 -12.92 -11.17 2.19
N LYS A 157 -12.06 -11.89 2.90
CA LYS A 157 -10.78 -12.36 2.37
C LYS A 157 -10.92 -13.16 1.08
N ARG A 158 -11.98 -13.97 0.96
CA ARG A 158 -12.20 -14.78 -0.24
C ARG A 158 -12.64 -13.96 -1.44
N ILE A 159 -13.42 -12.90 -1.23
CA ILE A 159 -13.99 -12.09 -2.31
C ILE A 159 -13.14 -10.84 -2.63
N ALA A 160 -12.27 -10.41 -1.72
CA ALA A 160 -11.46 -9.21 -1.86
C ALA A 160 -9.95 -9.52 -2.01
N GLY A 161 -9.62 -10.65 -2.65
CA GLY A 161 -8.22 -10.95 -3.02
C GLY A 161 -7.26 -11.13 -1.84
N GLY A 162 -7.73 -11.71 -0.73
CA GLY A 162 -6.90 -11.91 0.46
C GLY A 162 -6.86 -10.71 1.41
N CYS A 163 -7.63 -9.65 1.13
CA CYS A 163 -7.63 -8.44 1.94
C CYS A 163 -8.16 -8.72 3.37
N HIS A 164 -7.38 -8.33 4.37
CA HIS A 164 -7.72 -8.38 5.79
C HIS A 164 -8.34 -7.06 6.25
N LEU A 165 -9.52 -7.10 6.85
CA LEU A 165 -10.20 -5.93 7.42
C LEU A 165 -9.68 -5.57 8.81
N CYS A 166 -9.15 -6.54 9.54
CA CYS A 166 -8.88 -6.44 10.97
C CYS A 166 -7.40 -6.21 11.30
N ARG A 167 -6.57 -5.77 10.35
CA ARG A 167 -5.16 -5.45 10.63
C ARG A 167 -5.07 -4.10 11.34
N PRO A 168 -4.53 -4.04 12.58
CA PRO A 168 -4.26 -2.78 13.26
C PRO A 168 -2.99 -2.16 12.67
N VAL A 169 -3.13 -1.11 11.88
CA VAL A 169 -2.03 -0.50 11.10
C VAL A 169 -0.91 0.01 12.00
N ASP A 170 -1.25 0.63 13.12
CA ASP A 170 -0.30 1.13 14.12
C ASP A 170 0.59 0.00 14.69
N ARG A 171 -0.04 -1.07 15.19
CA ARG A 171 0.68 -2.22 15.73
C ARG A 171 1.50 -2.93 14.66
N MET A 172 0.95 -3.10 13.47
CA MET A 172 1.64 -3.75 12.37
C MET A 172 2.95 -3.01 12.04
N LEU A 173 2.95 -1.68 12.05
CA LEU A 173 4.14 -0.87 11.82
C LEU A 173 5.12 -0.99 12.99
N THR A 174 4.66 -0.84 14.23
CA THR A 174 5.53 -0.89 15.41
C THR A 174 6.12 -2.28 15.66
N ASP A 175 5.31 -3.34 15.50
CA ASP A 175 5.78 -4.72 15.62
C ASP A 175 6.74 -5.09 14.46
N GLY A 176 6.60 -4.43 13.32
CA GLY A 176 7.49 -4.53 12.16
C GLY A 176 8.81 -3.77 12.28
N GLY A 177 9.10 -3.14 13.44
CA GLY A 177 10.35 -2.42 13.69
C GLY A 177 10.35 -0.99 13.18
N PHE A 178 9.18 -0.36 13.04
CA PHE A 178 9.04 1.05 12.63
C PHE A 178 8.49 1.91 13.76
N ARG A 179 9.02 3.13 13.88
CA ARG A 179 8.50 4.18 14.73
C ARG A 179 7.62 5.11 13.90
N ILE A 180 6.39 5.26 14.31
CA ILE A 180 5.42 6.17 13.67
C ILE A 180 5.78 7.62 14.05
N GLU A 181 6.07 8.46 13.07
CA GLU A 181 6.32 9.89 13.28
C GLU A 181 5.04 10.72 13.21
N ARG A 182 4.15 10.35 12.29
CA ARG A 182 2.85 10.98 12.12
C ARG A 182 1.85 9.92 11.67
N MET A 183 0.69 9.88 12.30
CA MET A 183 -0.44 9.09 11.85
C MET A 183 -1.74 9.83 12.10
N GLU A 184 -2.54 9.93 11.07
CA GLU A 184 -3.89 10.44 11.11
C GLU A 184 -4.86 9.34 10.71
N THR A 185 -6.10 9.45 11.17
CA THR A 185 -7.13 8.44 10.89
C THR A 185 -8.46 9.07 10.54
N MET A 186 -9.25 8.40 9.73
CA MET A 186 -10.63 8.80 9.45
C MET A 186 -11.47 7.64 8.92
N TYR A 187 -12.77 7.79 8.97
CA TYR A 187 -13.68 7.02 8.14
C TYR A 187 -13.88 7.71 6.80
N LEU A 188 -13.65 6.99 5.69
CA LEU A 188 -13.83 7.53 4.35
C LEU A 188 -15.32 7.87 4.09
N PRO A 189 -15.62 9.09 3.63
CA PRO A 189 -16.98 9.47 3.24
C PRO A 189 -17.54 8.54 2.15
N GLY A 190 -18.80 8.16 2.27
CA GLY A 190 -19.47 7.32 1.29
C GLY A 190 -19.02 5.86 1.25
N THR A 191 -18.15 5.44 2.17
CA THR A 191 -17.67 4.06 2.27
C THR A 191 -18.33 3.37 3.48
N PRO A 192 -18.76 2.11 3.36
CA PRO A 192 -19.26 1.36 4.51
C PRO A 192 -18.25 1.35 5.65
N ARG A 193 -18.69 1.61 6.90
CA ARG A 193 -17.79 1.77 8.05
C ARG A 193 -16.82 0.60 8.23
N PHE A 194 -17.25 -0.62 7.99
CA PHE A 194 -16.40 -1.81 8.12
C PHE A 194 -15.21 -1.86 7.15
N ALA A 195 -15.26 -1.14 6.03
CA ALA A 195 -14.19 -1.05 5.03
C ALA A 195 -13.58 0.36 4.94
N GLY A 196 -14.17 1.34 5.62
CA GLY A 196 -13.86 2.76 5.45
C GLY A 196 -12.89 3.35 6.46
N PHE A 197 -12.49 2.64 7.52
CA PHE A 197 -11.52 3.18 8.47
C PHE A 197 -10.12 3.15 7.87
N ASN A 198 -9.51 4.33 7.75
CA ASN A 198 -8.20 4.54 7.13
C ASN A 198 -7.23 5.20 8.09
N SER A 199 -5.95 4.81 7.97
CA SER A 199 -4.81 5.40 8.65
C SER A 199 -3.78 5.80 7.61
N TRP A 200 -3.24 7.01 7.70
CA TRP A 200 -2.18 7.47 6.81
C TRP A 200 -1.14 8.28 7.58
N GLY A 201 0.07 8.30 7.06
CA GLY A 201 1.14 9.05 7.71
C GLY A 201 2.52 8.64 7.25
N LYS A 202 3.45 8.82 8.20
CA LYS A 202 4.87 8.63 8.01
C LYS A 202 5.47 7.83 9.16
N ALA A 203 6.30 6.87 8.83
CA ALA A 203 7.09 6.08 9.78
C ALA A 203 8.56 6.03 9.36
N VAL A 204 9.44 5.75 10.30
CA VAL A 204 10.89 5.55 10.10
C VAL A 204 11.32 4.27 10.79
N LYS A 205 12.50 3.75 10.47
CA LYS A 205 13.04 2.61 11.22
C LYS A 205 13.15 2.97 12.69
N ALA A 206 12.76 2.05 13.57
CA ALA A 206 13.09 2.18 14.99
C ALA A 206 14.62 2.04 15.16
N ALA A 207 15.16 2.80 16.13
CA ALA A 207 16.60 2.74 16.45
C ALA A 207 16.96 1.39 17.09
#